data_d4fc6f494613a5829dc0033bfdd35d83
#
_entry.id   d4fc6f494613a5829dc0033bfdd35d83
#
_cell.length_a   1.000
_cell.length_b   1.000
_cell.length_c   1.000
_cell.angle_alpha   90.00
_cell.angle_beta   90.00
_cell.angle_gamma   90.00
#
_symmetry.space_group_name_H-M   'P 1'
#
loop_
_entity.id
_entity.type
_entity.pdbx_description
1 polymer ?
#
loop_
_entity_poly.entity_id
_entity_poly.type
_entity_poly.pdbx_seq_one_letter_code
_entity_poly.pdbx_strand_id
1 'polypeptide(L)'
;MTAPSAAPALPATATPVLEARSLVKHFPVRRTGRLTGRGTVVHAVDDVSIAVRQASITAVVGESGCGKSTLTRMLARLIRPTSGELLLDGSPAARRAAREYAGVVQMVLQDPFASLNPVHTVGYHLARPLRIHGLGPDGRSLDHEIASLLERVALSRQSVDKYPHELSGGQRQRVAIARALAVRPRVLLADEPVSMLDVSIRLGVLNLLADLRERERLAIVYVTHDIASARYLGDEIAVMYAGQIIERGPAATVTDQPSHPYTQLLLAAAPDPDRPSPPALQGRGAPPSLVTPPAGCRFHPRCPFAMAICEQQAPPRIEVASGHVSACWLHATDADRTIQAPGPRADPLAQARRPNSRPPRGENT
;
A
#
# COMPACT_ATOMS: atom_id res chain seq x y z
N MET A 1 22.02 1.33 -20.56
CA MET A 1 20.57 1.23 -20.38
C MET A 1 20.14 2.49 -19.64
N THR A 2 19.51 3.41 -20.34
CA THR A 2 19.05 4.69 -19.77
C THR A 2 17.90 4.44 -18.81
N ALA A 3 18.04 4.92 -17.57
CA ALA A 3 16.93 4.98 -16.63
C ALA A 3 15.78 5.78 -17.26
N PRO A 4 14.50 5.42 -17.00
CA PRO A 4 13.38 6.23 -17.46
C PRO A 4 13.54 7.65 -16.92
N SER A 5 13.34 8.65 -17.81
CA SER A 5 13.41 10.06 -17.46
C SER A 5 12.50 10.33 -16.28
N ALA A 6 13.02 10.97 -15.23
CA ALA A 6 12.22 11.40 -14.10
C ALA A 6 11.09 12.30 -14.62
N ALA A 7 9.85 11.88 -14.42
CA ALA A 7 8.69 12.69 -14.78
C ALA A 7 8.76 14.02 -14.03
N PRO A 8 8.34 15.15 -14.64
CA PRO A 8 8.32 16.43 -13.97
C PRO A 8 7.49 16.33 -12.68
N ALA A 9 8.01 16.89 -11.59
CA ALA A 9 7.34 16.91 -10.30
C ALA A 9 5.91 17.47 -10.46
N LEU A 10 4.90 16.65 -10.18
CA LEU A 10 3.51 17.09 -10.25
C LEU A 10 3.27 18.19 -9.20
N PRO A 11 2.53 19.26 -9.55
CA PRO A 11 2.24 20.32 -8.60
C PRO A 11 1.51 19.75 -7.37
N ALA A 12 1.96 20.11 -6.18
CA ALA A 12 1.42 19.68 -4.89
C ALA A 12 -0.08 20.01 -4.68
N THR A 13 -0.67 20.81 -5.56
CA THR A 13 -2.04 21.35 -5.52
C THR A 13 -3.11 20.44 -6.15
N ALA A 14 -2.73 19.36 -6.87
CA ALA A 14 -3.71 18.48 -7.50
C ALA A 14 -4.43 17.62 -6.44
N THR A 15 -5.76 17.64 -6.44
CA THR A 15 -6.60 16.77 -5.58
C THR A 15 -6.22 15.30 -5.79
N PRO A 16 -5.94 14.53 -4.73
CA PRO A 16 -5.66 13.10 -4.86
C PRO A 16 -6.86 12.34 -5.44
N VAL A 17 -6.60 11.36 -6.29
CA VAL A 17 -7.64 10.45 -6.80
C VAL A 17 -8.15 9.55 -5.67
N LEU A 18 -7.23 9.05 -4.85
CA LEU A 18 -7.53 8.22 -3.70
C LEU A 18 -6.76 8.75 -2.50
N GLU A 19 -7.44 8.97 -1.38
CA GLU A 19 -6.84 9.47 -0.15
C GLU A 19 -7.31 8.65 1.04
N ALA A 20 -6.37 8.24 1.87
CA ALA A 20 -6.63 7.65 3.17
C ALA A 20 -6.24 8.65 4.26
N ARG A 21 -7.13 8.87 5.23
CA ARG A 21 -6.92 9.76 6.37
C ARG A 21 -7.01 8.98 7.66
N SER A 22 -5.92 8.97 8.42
CA SER A 22 -5.81 8.34 9.74
C SER A 22 -6.42 6.94 9.81
N LEU A 23 -6.12 6.11 8.80
CA LEU A 23 -6.65 4.75 8.76
C LEU A 23 -6.08 3.91 9.90
N VAL A 24 -6.98 3.24 10.60
CA VAL A 24 -6.66 2.27 11.65
C VAL A 24 -7.29 0.93 11.30
N LYS A 25 -6.52 -0.15 11.48
CA LYS A 25 -7.05 -1.51 11.42
C LYS A 25 -6.51 -2.35 12.56
N HIS A 26 -7.40 -2.72 13.43
CA HIS A 26 -7.16 -3.62 14.53
C HIS A 26 -7.92 -4.92 14.31
N PHE A 27 -7.25 -6.07 14.46
CA PHE A 27 -7.87 -7.38 14.37
C PHE A 27 -7.97 -7.99 15.77
N PRO A 28 -9.18 -8.32 16.25
CA PRO A 28 -9.35 -9.03 17.52
C PRO A 28 -8.82 -10.46 17.39
N VAL A 29 -7.96 -10.89 18.31
CA VAL A 29 -7.48 -12.27 18.40
C VAL A 29 -8.36 -13.00 19.41
N ARG A 30 -9.09 -14.00 18.94
CA ARG A 30 -9.86 -14.90 19.82
C ARG A 30 -8.88 -15.84 20.54
N ARG A 31 -8.79 -15.72 21.86
CA ARG A 31 -8.13 -16.74 22.68
C ARG A 31 -9.09 -17.92 22.86
N THR A 32 -8.72 -19.08 22.33
CA THR A 32 -9.37 -20.35 22.68
C THR A 32 -9.08 -20.66 24.16
N GLY A 33 -10.09 -20.65 25.01
CA GLY A 33 -10.00 -21.27 26.34
C GLY A 33 -10.13 -20.41 27.60
N ARG A 34 -10.43 -19.08 27.53
CA ARG A 34 -10.77 -18.29 28.74
C ARG A 34 -11.87 -17.28 28.46
N LEU A 35 -12.97 -17.42 29.22
CA LEU A 35 -14.18 -16.61 29.14
C LEU A 35 -14.06 -15.20 29.73
N THR A 36 -12.94 -14.85 30.37
CA THR A 36 -12.74 -13.56 31.03
C THR A 36 -11.31 -13.05 30.75
N GLY A 37 -11.16 -12.20 29.76
CA GLY A 37 -9.91 -11.48 29.51
C GLY A 37 -10.13 -10.43 28.40
N ARG A 38 -9.57 -9.22 28.56
CA ARG A 38 -9.51 -8.19 27.51
C ARG A 38 -8.95 -8.84 26.26
N GLY A 39 -9.72 -8.87 25.18
CA GLY A 39 -9.34 -9.50 23.92
C GLY A 39 -8.01 -8.90 23.43
N THR A 40 -7.06 -9.78 23.12
CA THR A 40 -5.79 -9.38 22.49
C THR A 40 -6.10 -8.85 21.09
N VAL A 41 -5.46 -7.75 20.68
CA VAL A 41 -5.70 -7.08 19.40
C VAL A 41 -4.41 -6.97 18.64
N VAL A 42 -4.43 -7.29 17.33
CA VAL A 42 -3.30 -7.03 16.43
C VAL A 42 -3.46 -5.64 15.83
N HIS A 43 -2.52 -4.74 16.06
CA HIS A 43 -2.45 -3.38 15.53
C HIS A 43 -1.82 -3.38 14.13
N ALA A 44 -2.56 -3.90 13.14
CA ALA A 44 -2.02 -4.11 11.81
C ALA A 44 -1.75 -2.81 11.04
N VAL A 45 -2.60 -1.80 11.22
CA VAL A 45 -2.43 -0.43 10.70
C VAL A 45 -2.89 0.53 11.78
N ASP A 46 -2.11 1.57 12.04
CA ASP A 46 -2.34 2.49 13.15
C ASP A 46 -1.99 3.93 12.72
N ASP A 47 -3.01 4.75 12.50
CA ASP A 47 -2.94 6.15 12.07
C ASP A 47 -2.16 6.36 10.76
N VAL A 48 -2.53 5.63 9.70
CA VAL A 48 -1.89 5.76 8.39
C VAL A 48 -2.69 6.70 7.50
N SER A 49 -1.99 7.73 6.97
CA SER A 49 -2.53 8.65 5.96
C SER A 49 -1.67 8.60 4.70
N ILE A 50 -2.31 8.42 3.54
CA ILE A 50 -1.64 8.34 2.23
C ILE A 50 -2.52 9.00 1.17
N ALA A 51 -1.89 9.74 0.27
CA ALA A 51 -2.55 10.40 -0.85
C ALA A 51 -1.98 9.85 -2.17
N VAL A 52 -2.84 9.35 -3.03
CA VAL A 52 -2.48 8.75 -4.33
C VAL A 52 -2.93 9.68 -5.44
N ARG A 53 -1.98 10.18 -6.22
CA ARG A 53 -2.23 11.17 -7.28
C ARG A 53 -2.29 10.54 -8.66
N GLN A 54 -3.03 11.19 -9.57
CA GLN A 54 -3.12 10.78 -10.97
C GLN A 54 -1.71 10.79 -11.61
N ALA A 55 -1.45 9.79 -12.47
CA ALA A 55 -0.17 9.63 -13.18
C ALA A 55 1.06 9.66 -12.24
N SER A 56 0.94 9.07 -11.06
CA SER A 56 1.99 9.02 -10.05
C SER A 56 2.04 7.64 -9.40
N ILE A 57 3.22 7.24 -8.99
CA ILE A 57 3.46 5.99 -8.25
C ILE A 57 3.87 6.33 -6.82
N THR A 58 3.04 5.95 -5.86
CA THR A 58 3.38 6.00 -4.44
C THR A 58 3.84 4.62 -3.99
N ALA A 59 5.13 4.48 -3.68
CA ALA A 59 5.67 3.22 -3.18
C ALA A 59 5.50 3.12 -1.66
N VAL A 60 4.99 1.99 -1.17
CA VAL A 60 4.90 1.67 0.26
C VAL A 60 5.90 0.57 0.58
N VAL A 61 6.92 0.90 1.37
CA VAL A 61 8.06 0.02 1.66
C VAL A 61 8.14 -0.33 3.13
N GLY A 62 8.58 -1.53 3.45
CA GLY A 62 8.84 -1.96 4.83
C GLY A 62 8.98 -3.48 4.95
N GLU A 63 9.44 -3.94 6.11
CA GLU A 63 9.62 -5.37 6.40
C GLU A 63 8.32 -6.18 6.24
N SER A 64 8.44 -7.50 6.04
CA SER A 64 7.29 -8.40 5.98
C SER A 64 6.50 -8.33 7.30
N GLY A 65 5.16 -8.36 7.21
CA GLY A 65 4.28 -8.29 8.38
C GLY A 65 4.08 -6.89 8.98
N CYS A 66 4.70 -5.81 8.47
CA CYS A 66 4.52 -4.46 9.04
C CYS A 66 3.16 -3.80 8.74
N GLY A 67 2.26 -4.46 7.98
CA GLY A 67 0.90 -3.98 7.72
C GLY A 67 0.61 -3.54 6.29
N LYS A 68 1.56 -3.59 5.36
CA LYS A 68 1.44 -3.12 3.96
C LYS A 68 0.24 -3.72 3.22
N SER A 69 0.14 -5.06 3.19
CA SER A 69 -0.99 -5.74 2.52
C SER A 69 -2.34 -5.47 3.20
N THR A 70 -2.35 -5.20 4.51
CA THR A 70 -3.57 -4.77 5.21
C THR A 70 -4.00 -3.39 4.75
N LEU A 71 -3.05 -2.45 4.63
CA LEU A 71 -3.30 -1.11 4.08
C LEU A 71 -3.85 -1.21 2.66
N THR A 72 -3.19 -1.97 1.77
CA THR A 72 -3.62 -2.14 0.38
C THR A 72 -5.04 -2.73 0.29
N ARG A 73 -5.36 -3.73 1.11
CA ARG A 73 -6.71 -4.31 1.17
C ARG A 73 -7.77 -3.34 1.71
N MET A 74 -7.40 -2.42 2.60
CA MET A 74 -8.29 -1.34 3.02
C MET A 74 -8.51 -0.33 1.89
N LEU A 75 -7.45 0.06 1.18
CA LEU A 75 -7.55 0.92 -0.01
C LEU A 75 -8.41 0.30 -1.09
N ALA A 76 -8.35 -1.02 -1.27
CA ALA A 76 -9.23 -1.78 -2.19
C ALA A 76 -10.67 -1.98 -1.65
N ARG A 77 -10.99 -1.53 -0.43
CA ARG A 77 -12.26 -1.79 0.29
C ARG A 77 -12.57 -3.28 0.49
N LEU A 78 -11.56 -4.15 0.42
CA LEU A 78 -11.70 -5.58 0.76
C LEU A 78 -11.77 -5.81 2.28
N ILE A 79 -11.19 -4.89 3.06
CA ILE A 79 -11.23 -4.89 4.52
C ILE A 79 -11.74 -3.51 4.97
N ARG A 80 -12.72 -3.50 5.87
CA ARG A 80 -13.18 -2.24 6.48
C ARG A 80 -12.16 -1.76 7.52
N PRO A 81 -11.80 -0.47 7.54
CA PRO A 81 -11.01 0.12 8.62
C PRO A 81 -11.77 0.03 9.95
N THR A 82 -11.04 0.03 11.07
CA THR A 82 -11.60 0.17 12.41
C THR A 82 -11.99 1.63 12.68
N SER A 83 -11.17 2.55 12.20
CA SER A 83 -11.43 4.00 12.18
C SER A 83 -10.65 4.67 11.06
N GLY A 84 -10.86 5.97 10.86
CA GLY A 84 -10.31 6.72 9.75
C GLY A 84 -11.22 6.76 8.54
N GLU A 85 -10.82 7.48 7.51
CA GLU A 85 -11.63 7.75 6.33
C GLU A 85 -10.87 7.45 5.04
N LEU A 86 -11.60 6.89 4.06
CA LEU A 86 -11.11 6.69 2.70
C LEU A 86 -11.93 7.57 1.76
N LEU A 87 -11.24 8.41 0.99
CA LEU A 87 -11.84 9.33 0.03
C LEU A 87 -11.46 8.94 -1.39
N LEU A 88 -12.41 9.06 -2.30
CA LEU A 88 -12.21 8.95 -3.75
C LEU A 88 -12.68 10.27 -4.38
N ASP A 89 -11.77 10.96 -5.08
CA ASP A 89 -12.03 12.30 -5.62
C ASP A 89 -12.54 13.29 -4.55
N GLY A 90 -11.94 13.26 -3.36
CA GLY A 90 -12.32 14.11 -2.23
C GLY A 90 -13.64 13.74 -1.54
N SER A 91 -14.36 12.72 -2.04
CA SER A 91 -15.64 12.28 -1.45
C SER A 91 -15.48 10.95 -0.71
N PRO A 92 -16.22 10.73 0.40
CA PRO A 92 -16.14 9.48 1.15
C PRO A 92 -16.41 8.26 0.25
N ALA A 93 -15.41 7.38 0.12
CA ALA A 93 -15.50 6.20 -0.73
C ALA A 93 -16.66 5.27 -0.31
N ALA A 94 -17.03 5.29 0.97
CA ALA A 94 -18.14 4.50 1.51
C ALA A 94 -19.50 4.81 0.87
N ARG A 95 -19.66 6.02 0.29
CA ARG A 95 -20.90 6.44 -0.40
C ARG A 95 -21.08 5.80 -1.77
N ARG A 96 -20.01 5.27 -2.38
CA ARG A 96 -20.06 4.63 -3.69
C ARG A 96 -20.44 3.15 -3.57
N ALA A 97 -21.22 2.65 -4.51
CA ALA A 97 -21.52 1.23 -4.62
C ALA A 97 -20.22 0.43 -4.81
N ALA A 98 -20.16 -0.80 -4.29
CA ALA A 98 -18.95 -1.62 -4.35
C ALA A 98 -18.48 -1.86 -5.79
N ARG A 99 -19.42 -2.08 -6.73
CA ARG A 99 -19.10 -2.29 -8.15
C ARG A 99 -18.54 -1.03 -8.81
N GLU A 100 -19.10 0.14 -8.49
CA GLU A 100 -18.61 1.43 -8.99
C GLU A 100 -17.20 1.70 -8.49
N TYR A 101 -16.95 1.50 -7.20
CA TYR A 101 -15.62 1.65 -6.61
C TYR A 101 -14.60 0.69 -7.26
N ALA A 102 -14.99 -0.58 -7.44
CA ALA A 102 -14.15 -1.58 -8.11
C ALA A 102 -13.89 -1.24 -9.59
N GLY A 103 -14.75 -0.48 -10.25
CA GLY A 103 -14.48 0.06 -11.59
C GLY A 103 -13.37 1.10 -11.62
N VAL A 104 -13.11 1.77 -10.51
CA VAL A 104 -12.10 2.84 -10.40
C VAL A 104 -10.81 2.37 -9.75
N VAL A 105 -10.89 1.53 -8.71
CA VAL A 105 -9.75 1.03 -7.93
C VAL A 105 -9.63 -0.46 -8.12
N GLN A 106 -8.51 -0.92 -8.70
CA GLN A 106 -8.22 -2.33 -8.91
C GLN A 106 -6.98 -2.74 -8.14
N MET A 107 -6.89 -4.04 -7.84
CA MET A 107 -5.77 -4.61 -7.09
C MET A 107 -5.14 -5.78 -7.83
N VAL A 108 -3.82 -5.78 -7.91
CA VAL A 108 -2.99 -6.91 -8.32
C VAL A 108 -2.41 -7.54 -7.07
N LEU A 109 -2.67 -8.83 -6.89
CA LEU A 109 -2.25 -9.58 -5.70
C LEU A 109 -0.81 -10.09 -5.84
N GLN A 110 -0.17 -10.34 -4.71
CA GLN A 110 1.20 -10.84 -4.60
C GLN A 110 1.41 -12.17 -5.33
N ASP A 111 0.45 -13.11 -5.23
CA ASP A 111 0.54 -14.43 -5.85
C ASP A 111 -0.31 -14.49 -7.13
N PRO A 112 0.33 -14.47 -8.32
CA PRO A 112 -0.38 -14.60 -9.57
C PRO A 112 -0.93 -16.03 -9.78
N PHE A 113 -0.35 -17.05 -9.12
CA PHE A 113 -0.84 -18.44 -9.20
C PHE A 113 -2.18 -18.58 -8.48
N ALA A 114 -2.30 -18.04 -7.27
CA ALA A 114 -3.55 -18.05 -6.53
C ALA A 114 -4.61 -17.13 -7.14
N SER A 115 -4.20 -16.13 -7.94
CA SER A 115 -5.11 -15.14 -8.51
C SER A 115 -5.80 -15.61 -9.80
N LEU A 116 -5.24 -16.58 -10.52
CA LEU A 116 -5.75 -17.12 -11.79
C LEU A 116 -6.20 -18.56 -11.60
N ASN A 117 -7.50 -18.83 -11.76
CA ASN A 117 -8.01 -20.19 -11.68
C ASN A 117 -7.43 -21.04 -12.85
N PRO A 118 -6.68 -22.13 -12.57
CA PRO A 118 -5.96 -22.89 -13.59
C PRO A 118 -6.87 -23.64 -14.59
N VAL A 119 -8.15 -23.80 -14.30
CA VAL A 119 -9.11 -24.49 -15.19
C VAL A 119 -9.66 -23.60 -16.30
N HIS A 120 -9.34 -22.32 -16.29
CA HIS A 120 -9.80 -21.35 -17.29
C HIS A 120 -8.64 -20.78 -18.09
N THR A 121 -8.87 -20.46 -19.36
CA THR A 121 -7.88 -19.83 -20.23
C THR A 121 -7.65 -18.37 -19.85
N VAL A 122 -6.56 -17.78 -20.36
CA VAL A 122 -6.27 -16.35 -20.26
C VAL A 122 -7.44 -15.52 -20.79
N GLY A 123 -7.97 -15.88 -21.95
CA GLY A 123 -9.13 -15.21 -22.56
C GLY A 123 -10.34 -15.15 -21.63
N TYR A 124 -10.65 -16.25 -20.93
CA TYR A 124 -11.72 -16.25 -19.92
C TYR A 124 -11.47 -15.26 -18.80
N HIS A 125 -10.23 -15.20 -18.27
CA HIS A 125 -9.87 -14.29 -17.18
C HIS A 125 -9.98 -12.83 -17.58
N LEU A 126 -9.69 -12.49 -18.84
CA LEU A 126 -9.80 -11.12 -19.35
C LEU A 126 -11.24 -10.76 -19.75
N ALA A 127 -12.00 -11.71 -20.33
CA ALA A 127 -13.40 -11.52 -20.70
C ALA A 127 -14.33 -11.28 -19.49
N ARG A 128 -14.04 -11.96 -18.38
CA ARG A 128 -14.91 -11.94 -17.20
C ARG A 128 -15.14 -10.53 -16.63
N PRO A 129 -14.09 -9.73 -16.29
CA PRO A 129 -14.28 -8.36 -15.80
C PRO A 129 -14.94 -7.46 -16.85
N LEU A 130 -14.61 -7.57 -18.14
CA LEU A 130 -15.25 -6.81 -19.22
C LEU A 130 -16.76 -7.02 -19.20
N ARG A 131 -17.22 -8.28 -19.14
CA ARG A 131 -18.66 -8.62 -19.10
C ARG A 131 -19.33 -8.13 -17.82
N ILE A 132 -18.68 -8.30 -16.65
CA ILE A 132 -19.24 -7.87 -15.35
C ILE A 132 -19.45 -6.37 -15.32
N HIS A 133 -18.53 -5.58 -15.86
CA HIS A 133 -18.61 -4.12 -15.83
C HIS A 133 -19.35 -3.52 -17.04
N GLY A 134 -19.89 -4.36 -17.94
CA GLY A 134 -20.63 -3.89 -19.12
C GLY A 134 -19.74 -3.14 -20.11
N LEU A 135 -18.42 -3.38 -20.04
CA LEU A 135 -17.43 -2.86 -20.98
C LEU A 135 -17.36 -3.81 -22.20
N GLY A 136 -18.51 -4.26 -22.65
CA GLY A 136 -18.68 -4.88 -23.93
C GLY A 136 -18.88 -3.80 -24.98
N PRO A 137 -18.78 -4.10 -26.25
CA PRO A 137 -18.18 -3.28 -27.27
C PRO A 137 -19.02 -2.04 -27.58
N ASP A 138 -18.44 -0.86 -27.47
CA ASP A 138 -18.82 0.29 -28.29
C ASP A 138 -18.48 -0.04 -29.77
N GLY A 139 -19.17 -1.03 -30.37
CA GLY A 139 -18.92 -1.51 -31.73
C GLY A 139 -17.69 -2.39 -31.97
N ARG A 140 -16.89 -2.70 -30.94
CA ARG A 140 -15.72 -3.61 -31.03
C ARG A 140 -16.05 -4.98 -30.47
N SER A 141 -15.51 -6.04 -31.08
CA SER A 141 -15.71 -7.40 -30.57
C SER A 141 -14.97 -7.58 -29.22
N LEU A 142 -15.49 -8.44 -28.37
CA LEU A 142 -14.84 -8.82 -27.10
C LEU A 142 -13.40 -9.31 -27.35
N ASP A 143 -13.17 -10.02 -28.45
CA ASP A 143 -11.84 -10.53 -28.83
C ASP A 143 -10.86 -9.40 -29.15
N HIS A 144 -11.35 -8.29 -29.73
CA HIS A 144 -10.52 -7.10 -29.97
C HIS A 144 -10.09 -6.45 -28.65
N GLU A 145 -10.99 -6.31 -27.68
CA GLU A 145 -10.66 -5.76 -26.35
C GLU A 145 -9.68 -6.67 -25.60
N ILE A 146 -9.85 -7.99 -25.66
CA ILE A 146 -8.91 -8.95 -25.06
C ILE A 146 -7.53 -8.84 -25.72
N ALA A 147 -7.48 -8.76 -27.06
CA ALA A 147 -6.22 -8.59 -27.78
C ALA A 147 -5.52 -7.29 -27.40
N SER A 148 -6.25 -6.19 -27.31
CA SER A 148 -5.73 -4.90 -26.85
C SER A 148 -5.18 -4.98 -25.41
N LEU A 149 -5.87 -5.67 -24.49
CA LEU A 149 -5.38 -5.88 -23.13
C LEU A 149 -4.06 -6.66 -23.09
N LEU A 150 -3.92 -7.69 -23.91
CA LEU A 150 -2.69 -8.48 -24.00
C LEU A 150 -1.53 -7.63 -24.54
N GLU A 151 -1.76 -6.82 -25.58
CA GLU A 151 -0.77 -5.89 -26.13
C GLU A 151 -0.31 -4.85 -25.10
N ARG A 152 -1.23 -4.30 -24.31
CA ARG A 152 -0.91 -3.31 -23.24
C ARG A 152 0.05 -3.87 -22.20
N VAL A 153 0.04 -5.17 -21.96
CA VAL A 153 0.95 -5.85 -21.01
C VAL A 153 2.11 -6.57 -21.73
N ALA A 154 2.34 -6.27 -23.01
CA ALA A 154 3.38 -6.88 -23.84
C ALA A 154 3.31 -8.43 -23.86
N LEU A 155 2.10 -8.96 -24.07
CA LEU A 155 1.84 -10.37 -24.31
C LEU A 155 1.33 -10.58 -25.75
N SER A 156 1.69 -11.71 -26.36
CA SER A 156 1.18 -12.13 -27.67
C SER A 156 -0.32 -12.43 -27.61
N ARG A 157 -1.05 -12.09 -28.66
CA ARG A 157 -2.48 -12.45 -28.84
C ARG A 157 -2.71 -13.95 -28.74
N GLN A 158 -1.75 -14.77 -29.17
CA GLN A 158 -1.80 -16.23 -29.06
C GLN A 158 -1.89 -16.73 -27.60
N SER A 159 -1.59 -15.86 -26.64
CA SER A 159 -1.72 -16.20 -25.22
C SER A 159 -3.17 -16.33 -24.75
N VAL A 160 -4.16 -15.90 -25.55
CA VAL A 160 -5.59 -15.92 -25.20
C VAL A 160 -6.10 -17.32 -24.90
N ASP A 161 -5.64 -18.32 -25.67
CA ASP A 161 -6.09 -19.72 -25.55
C ASP A 161 -5.29 -20.54 -24.53
N LYS A 162 -4.17 -19.97 -24.02
CA LYS A 162 -3.33 -20.65 -23.04
C LYS A 162 -3.97 -20.69 -21.65
N TYR A 163 -3.66 -21.75 -20.92
CA TYR A 163 -3.99 -21.86 -19.51
C TYR A 163 -2.89 -21.23 -18.62
N PRO A 164 -3.18 -20.82 -17.39
CA PRO A 164 -2.18 -20.25 -16.49
C PRO A 164 -0.94 -21.13 -16.28
N HIS A 165 -1.07 -22.44 -16.27
CA HIS A 165 0.06 -23.36 -16.08
C HIS A 165 1.01 -23.45 -17.30
N GLU A 166 0.59 -23.00 -18.48
CA GLU A 166 1.41 -22.92 -19.70
C GLU A 166 2.22 -21.63 -19.81
N LEU A 167 2.04 -20.71 -18.85
CA LEU A 167 2.70 -19.41 -18.83
C LEU A 167 3.87 -19.40 -17.85
N SER A 168 4.92 -18.61 -18.15
CA SER A 168 5.96 -18.28 -17.19
C SER A 168 5.41 -17.42 -16.03
N GLY A 169 6.13 -17.35 -14.91
CA GLY A 169 5.74 -16.51 -13.77
C GLY A 169 5.48 -15.04 -14.16
N GLY A 170 6.38 -14.47 -14.96
CA GLY A 170 6.23 -13.10 -15.46
C GLY A 170 5.06 -12.92 -16.42
N GLN A 171 4.78 -13.91 -17.26
CA GLN A 171 3.59 -13.88 -18.14
C GLN A 171 2.30 -13.95 -17.32
N ARG A 172 2.22 -14.80 -16.30
CA ARG A 172 1.06 -14.86 -15.38
C ARG A 172 0.84 -13.53 -14.67
N GLN A 173 1.92 -12.91 -14.21
CA GLN A 173 1.84 -11.59 -13.58
C GLN A 173 1.29 -10.53 -14.53
N ARG A 174 1.76 -10.52 -15.78
CA ARG A 174 1.24 -9.64 -16.83
C ARG A 174 -0.24 -9.89 -17.12
N VAL A 175 -0.71 -11.14 -17.13
CA VAL A 175 -2.14 -11.48 -17.24
C VAL A 175 -2.93 -10.97 -16.04
N ALA A 176 -2.40 -11.10 -14.82
CA ALA A 176 -3.06 -10.54 -13.62
C ALA A 176 -3.19 -9.01 -13.69
N ILE A 177 -2.16 -8.32 -14.19
CA ILE A 177 -2.21 -6.88 -14.45
C ILE A 177 -3.24 -6.58 -15.56
N ALA A 178 -3.22 -7.29 -16.70
CA ALA A 178 -4.18 -7.10 -17.79
C ALA A 178 -5.64 -7.26 -17.32
N ARG A 179 -5.89 -8.25 -16.45
CA ARG A 179 -7.20 -8.47 -15.83
C ARG A 179 -7.65 -7.27 -15.00
N ALA A 180 -6.74 -6.68 -14.22
CA ALA A 180 -7.04 -5.47 -13.46
C ALA A 180 -7.31 -4.28 -14.38
N LEU A 181 -6.58 -4.15 -15.49
CA LEU A 181 -6.76 -3.09 -16.49
C LEU A 181 -8.03 -3.22 -17.33
N ALA A 182 -8.66 -4.41 -17.36
CA ALA A 182 -9.85 -4.67 -18.17
C ALA A 182 -11.02 -3.75 -17.84
N VAL A 183 -11.12 -3.27 -16.61
CA VAL A 183 -12.17 -2.32 -16.18
C VAL A 183 -11.79 -0.85 -16.40
N ARG A 184 -10.64 -0.56 -17.00
CA ARG A 184 -10.08 0.78 -17.22
C ARG A 184 -9.99 1.59 -15.91
N PRO A 185 -9.33 1.06 -14.87
CA PRO A 185 -9.27 1.70 -13.57
C PRO A 185 -8.48 3.01 -13.63
N ARG A 186 -8.69 3.88 -12.64
CA ARG A 186 -7.85 5.08 -12.43
C ARG A 186 -6.77 4.85 -11.39
N VAL A 187 -6.98 3.87 -10.50
CA VAL A 187 -6.05 3.50 -9.42
C VAL A 187 -5.73 2.02 -9.51
N LEU A 188 -4.44 1.69 -9.50
CA LEU A 188 -3.93 0.33 -9.44
C LEU A 188 -3.17 0.12 -8.13
N LEU A 189 -3.62 -0.82 -7.32
CA LEU A 189 -2.96 -1.24 -6.09
C LEU A 189 -2.16 -2.50 -6.39
N ALA A 190 -0.84 -2.41 -6.41
CA ALA A 190 0.06 -3.52 -6.74
C ALA A 190 0.75 -4.02 -5.46
N ASP A 191 0.24 -5.11 -4.87
CA ASP A 191 0.75 -5.70 -3.62
C ASP A 191 1.85 -6.72 -3.94
N GLU A 192 3.11 -6.33 -3.75
CA GLU A 192 4.32 -7.12 -4.02
C GLU A 192 4.34 -7.80 -5.42
N PRO A 193 4.05 -7.06 -6.51
CA PRO A 193 3.78 -7.67 -7.83
C PRO A 193 4.98 -8.36 -8.47
N VAL A 194 6.19 -8.21 -7.90
CA VAL A 194 7.43 -8.79 -8.44
C VAL A 194 8.16 -9.70 -7.45
N SER A 195 7.64 -9.90 -6.24
CA SER A 195 8.33 -10.64 -5.17
C SER A 195 8.61 -12.11 -5.51
N MET A 196 7.71 -12.75 -6.29
CA MET A 196 7.81 -14.14 -6.69
C MET A 196 8.48 -14.35 -8.07
N LEU A 197 9.08 -13.30 -8.65
CA LEU A 197 9.67 -13.35 -9.97
C LEU A 197 11.20 -13.36 -9.90
N ASP A 198 11.81 -14.03 -10.86
CA ASP A 198 13.26 -14.00 -11.07
C ASP A 198 13.74 -12.57 -11.37
N VAL A 199 14.97 -12.26 -10.99
CA VAL A 199 15.57 -10.92 -11.10
C VAL A 199 15.47 -10.37 -12.54
N SER A 200 15.75 -11.20 -13.54
CA SER A 200 15.69 -10.81 -14.96
C SER A 200 14.28 -10.46 -15.44
N ILE A 201 13.25 -11.08 -14.89
CA ILE A 201 11.85 -10.85 -15.27
C ILE A 201 11.26 -9.67 -14.50
N ARG A 202 11.75 -9.44 -13.28
CA ARG A 202 11.27 -8.40 -12.36
C ARG A 202 11.31 -7.01 -13.00
N LEU A 203 12.44 -6.65 -13.61
CA LEU A 203 12.60 -5.36 -14.28
C LEU A 203 11.58 -5.15 -15.41
N GLY A 204 11.25 -6.20 -16.15
CA GLY A 204 10.24 -6.13 -17.23
C GLY A 204 8.82 -5.82 -16.73
N VAL A 205 8.47 -6.24 -15.49
CA VAL A 205 7.18 -5.90 -14.86
C VAL A 205 7.22 -4.49 -14.26
N LEU A 206 8.36 -4.06 -13.69
CA LEU A 206 8.52 -2.69 -13.19
C LEU A 206 8.39 -1.68 -14.33
N ASN A 207 9.05 -1.94 -15.46
CA ASN A 207 8.95 -1.07 -16.66
C ASN A 207 7.51 -1.04 -17.19
N LEU A 208 6.79 -2.17 -17.19
CA LEU A 208 5.37 -2.19 -17.56
C LEU A 208 4.54 -1.27 -16.65
N LEU A 209 4.76 -1.28 -15.33
CA LEU A 209 4.03 -0.40 -14.42
C LEU A 209 4.38 1.09 -14.67
N ALA A 210 5.64 1.40 -14.97
CA ALA A 210 6.06 2.76 -15.35
C ALA A 210 5.36 3.21 -16.65
N ASP A 211 5.34 2.37 -17.68
CA ASP A 211 4.65 2.64 -18.95
C ASP A 211 3.15 2.88 -18.76
N LEU A 212 2.51 2.07 -17.93
CA LEU A 212 1.08 2.22 -17.62
C LEU A 212 0.79 3.54 -16.87
N ARG A 213 1.66 3.96 -15.93
CA ARG A 213 1.57 5.28 -15.29
C ARG A 213 1.56 6.39 -16.32
N GLU A 214 2.50 6.36 -17.28
CA GLU A 214 2.68 7.42 -18.26
C GLU A 214 1.59 7.43 -19.32
N ARG A 215 1.37 6.30 -20.01
CA ARG A 215 0.46 6.19 -21.16
C ARG A 215 -1.00 6.26 -20.76
N GLU A 216 -1.36 5.66 -19.63
CA GLU A 216 -2.75 5.57 -19.18
C GLU A 216 -3.05 6.53 -18.03
N ARG A 217 -2.05 7.30 -17.60
CA ARG A 217 -2.16 8.24 -16.47
C ARG A 217 -2.67 7.56 -15.20
N LEU A 218 -2.30 6.29 -14.99
CA LEU A 218 -2.69 5.54 -13.81
C LEU A 218 -2.06 6.12 -12.55
N ALA A 219 -2.84 6.17 -11.48
CA ALA A 219 -2.37 6.35 -10.13
C ALA A 219 -2.02 4.97 -9.56
N ILE A 220 -0.78 4.74 -9.14
CA ILE A 220 -0.33 3.41 -8.71
C ILE A 220 0.13 3.47 -7.25
N VAL A 221 -0.37 2.55 -6.42
CA VAL A 221 0.23 2.23 -5.11
C VAL A 221 1.06 0.96 -5.30
N TYR A 222 2.37 1.10 -5.22
CA TYR A 222 3.33 0.01 -5.37
C TYR A 222 3.83 -0.44 -4.00
N VAL A 223 3.42 -1.62 -3.55
CA VAL A 223 3.82 -2.18 -2.26
C VAL A 223 4.96 -3.17 -2.46
N THR A 224 6.03 -3.01 -1.70
CA THR A 224 7.22 -3.86 -1.78
C THR A 224 7.95 -3.91 -0.44
N HIS A 225 8.82 -4.91 -0.26
CA HIS A 225 9.83 -4.93 0.81
C HIS A 225 11.21 -4.49 0.30
N ASP A 226 11.36 -4.31 -1.01
CA ASP A 226 12.60 -3.93 -1.67
C ASP A 226 12.63 -2.42 -1.95
N ILE A 227 13.45 -1.68 -1.19
CA ILE A 227 13.57 -0.23 -1.31
C ILE A 227 14.27 0.18 -2.63
N ALA A 228 15.09 -0.69 -3.22
CA ALA A 228 15.73 -0.39 -4.50
C ALA A 228 14.72 -0.35 -5.64
N SER A 229 13.79 -1.31 -5.69
CA SER A 229 12.69 -1.28 -6.66
C SER A 229 11.72 -0.12 -6.42
N ALA A 230 11.51 0.28 -5.16
CA ALA A 230 10.71 1.45 -4.83
C ALA A 230 11.37 2.75 -5.30
N ARG A 231 12.70 2.89 -5.17
CA ARG A 231 13.48 4.01 -5.72
C ARG A 231 13.38 4.06 -7.24
N TYR A 232 13.48 2.90 -7.89
CA TYR A 232 13.44 2.81 -9.35
C TYR A 232 12.12 3.26 -9.95
N LEU A 233 11.01 2.89 -9.31
CA LEU A 233 9.66 3.02 -9.87
C LEU A 233 8.87 4.19 -9.27
N GLY A 234 9.06 4.50 -7.98
CA GLY A 234 8.24 5.42 -7.22
C GLY A 234 8.56 6.89 -7.46
N ASP A 235 7.53 7.72 -7.53
CA ASP A 235 7.66 9.18 -7.45
C ASP A 235 7.73 9.62 -5.98
N GLU A 236 6.96 8.95 -5.10
CA GLU A 236 6.94 9.14 -3.66
C GLU A 236 7.15 7.79 -2.95
N ILE A 237 7.91 7.78 -1.86
CA ILE A 237 8.08 6.62 -0.99
C ILE A 237 7.44 6.92 0.37
N ALA A 238 6.65 5.97 0.88
CA ALA A 238 6.16 5.90 2.24
C ALA A 238 6.75 4.67 2.93
N VAL A 239 7.61 4.88 3.92
CA VAL A 239 8.25 3.80 4.69
C VAL A 239 7.34 3.40 5.84
N MET A 240 6.94 2.14 5.86
CA MET A 240 6.03 1.58 6.86
C MET A 240 6.75 0.65 7.83
N TYR A 241 6.58 0.89 9.12
CA TYR A 241 7.12 0.07 10.20
C TYR A 241 6.07 -0.19 11.27
N ALA A 242 5.89 -1.46 11.63
CA ALA A 242 4.99 -1.89 12.72
C ALA A 242 3.60 -1.21 12.70
N GLY A 243 2.97 -1.13 11.50
CA GLY A 243 1.63 -0.57 11.32
C GLY A 243 1.57 0.94 11.12
N GLN A 244 2.70 1.66 11.10
CA GLN A 244 2.73 3.12 10.96
C GLN A 244 3.62 3.55 9.78
N ILE A 245 3.27 4.67 9.13
CA ILE A 245 4.20 5.35 8.22
C ILE A 245 5.12 6.22 9.08
N ILE A 246 6.42 5.91 9.03
CA ILE A 246 7.46 6.56 9.85
C ILE A 246 8.28 7.57 9.07
N GLU A 247 8.33 7.45 7.76
CA GLU A 247 8.98 8.40 6.88
C GLU A 247 8.28 8.42 5.53
N ARG A 248 8.14 9.58 4.91
CA ARG A 248 7.62 9.69 3.56
C ARG A 248 8.13 10.96 2.87
N GLY A 249 8.27 10.89 1.55
CA GLY A 249 8.69 12.03 0.72
C GLY A 249 8.98 11.61 -0.72
N PRO A 250 9.53 12.51 -1.53
CA PRO A 250 10.00 12.19 -2.87
C PRO A 250 10.97 11.01 -2.84
N ALA A 251 10.83 10.07 -3.77
CA ALA A 251 11.60 8.81 -3.74
C ALA A 251 13.11 9.05 -3.67
N ALA A 252 13.62 9.98 -4.48
CA ALA A 252 15.05 10.34 -4.46
C ALA A 252 15.48 10.89 -3.08
N THR A 253 14.67 11.79 -2.48
CA THR A 253 15.01 12.39 -1.18
C THR A 253 15.05 11.35 -0.06
N VAL A 254 14.02 10.49 0.03
CA VAL A 254 13.96 9.44 1.06
C VAL A 254 15.11 8.43 0.93
N THR A 255 15.57 8.14 -0.30
CA THR A 255 16.66 7.17 -0.52
C THR A 255 18.05 7.78 -0.45
N ASP A 256 18.21 9.04 -0.82
CA ASP A 256 19.53 9.71 -0.81
C ASP A 256 19.82 10.38 0.54
N GLN A 257 18.79 10.84 1.24
CA GLN A 257 18.87 11.54 2.52
C GLN A 257 17.86 10.97 3.53
N PRO A 258 17.95 9.66 3.86
CA PRO A 258 17.02 9.03 4.79
C PRO A 258 17.11 9.68 6.18
N SER A 259 15.96 10.15 6.68
CA SER A 259 15.89 10.87 7.95
C SER A 259 15.54 9.97 9.13
N HIS A 260 14.80 8.87 8.89
CA HIS A 260 14.50 7.93 9.97
C HIS A 260 15.54 6.81 10.07
N PRO A 261 16.04 6.46 11.27
CA PRO A 261 17.07 5.39 11.44
C PRO A 261 16.64 4.01 10.87
N TYR A 262 15.35 3.70 10.83
CA TYR A 262 14.87 2.48 10.19
C TYR A 262 15.05 2.51 8.66
N THR A 263 14.81 3.65 8.02
CA THR A 263 15.02 3.82 6.57
C THR A 263 16.49 3.67 6.22
N GLN A 264 17.37 4.23 7.05
CA GLN A 264 18.82 4.04 6.93
C GLN A 264 19.21 2.56 7.03
N LEU A 265 18.58 1.82 7.96
CA LEU A 265 18.78 0.38 8.10
C LEU A 265 18.32 -0.41 6.88
N LEU A 266 17.14 -0.07 6.32
CA LEU A 266 16.62 -0.72 5.11
C LEU A 266 17.52 -0.48 3.90
N LEU A 267 18.06 0.73 3.73
CA LEU A 267 18.98 1.07 2.66
C LEU A 267 20.33 0.37 2.83
N ALA A 268 20.85 0.28 4.07
CA ALA A 268 22.08 -0.42 4.35
C ALA A 268 21.98 -1.94 4.10
N ALA A 269 20.79 -2.51 4.21
CA ALA A 269 20.52 -3.93 3.93
C ALA A 269 20.31 -4.24 2.43
N ALA A 270 20.05 -3.22 1.61
CA ALA A 270 19.89 -3.38 0.17
C ALA A 270 21.27 -3.35 -0.52
N PRO A 271 21.67 -4.40 -1.25
CA PRO A 271 22.95 -4.40 -1.95
C PRO A 271 22.90 -3.35 -3.09
N ASP A 272 23.77 -2.36 -3.00
CA ASP A 272 24.01 -1.37 -4.05
C ASP A 272 25.45 -1.53 -4.56
N PRO A 273 25.67 -2.06 -5.78
CA PRO A 273 27.01 -2.28 -6.31
C PRO A 273 27.80 -0.98 -6.53
N ASP A 274 27.12 0.16 -6.66
CA ASP A 274 27.74 1.46 -6.97
C ASP A 274 28.00 2.31 -5.71
N ARG A 275 27.53 1.88 -4.54
CA ARG A 275 27.79 2.55 -3.25
C ARG A 275 28.56 1.65 -2.30
N PRO A 276 29.70 2.12 -1.74
CA PRO A 276 30.31 1.45 -0.62
C PRO A 276 29.25 1.38 0.49
N SER A 277 28.95 0.15 0.97
CA SER A 277 28.03 -0.06 2.09
C SER A 277 28.43 0.86 3.24
N PRO A 278 27.56 1.79 3.69
CA PRO A 278 27.85 2.54 4.91
C PRO A 278 28.09 1.53 6.04
N PRO A 279 28.90 1.87 7.06
CA PRO A 279 29.13 0.97 8.18
C PRO A 279 27.77 0.49 8.69
N ALA A 280 27.58 -0.83 8.67
CA ALA A 280 26.29 -1.44 8.88
C ALA A 280 25.68 -0.93 10.19
N LEU A 281 24.63 -0.12 10.08
CA LEU A 281 23.74 0.16 11.19
C LEU A 281 23.13 -1.19 11.59
N GLN A 282 23.72 -1.86 12.56
CA GLN A 282 23.21 -3.14 13.04
C GLN A 282 21.94 -2.88 13.84
N GLY A 283 20.80 -3.08 13.19
CA GLY A 283 19.52 -3.12 13.88
C GLY A 283 19.53 -4.26 14.90
N ARG A 284 19.27 -3.95 16.17
CA ARG A 284 19.22 -4.94 17.24
C ARG A 284 17.89 -5.66 17.25
N GLY A 285 17.89 -6.99 17.22
CA GLY A 285 16.69 -7.81 17.47
C GLY A 285 15.70 -7.95 16.29
N ALA A 286 14.60 -8.66 16.56
CA ALA A 286 13.52 -8.94 15.62
C ALA A 286 12.48 -7.79 15.55
N PRO A 287 11.66 -7.70 14.48
CA PRO A 287 10.54 -6.78 14.43
C PRO A 287 9.60 -6.95 15.64
N PRO A 288 9.04 -5.86 16.17
CA PRO A 288 8.16 -5.93 17.33
C PRO A 288 6.84 -6.64 17.02
N SER A 289 6.26 -7.25 18.04
CA SER A 289 4.94 -7.83 17.93
C SER A 289 3.88 -6.75 17.73
N LEU A 290 3.03 -6.91 16.70
CA LEU A 290 1.87 -6.05 16.50
C LEU A 290 0.73 -6.32 17.50
N VAL A 291 0.83 -7.36 18.31
CA VAL A 291 -0.11 -7.67 19.38
C VAL A 291 0.11 -6.78 20.60
N THR A 292 1.38 -6.55 20.92
CA THR A 292 1.83 -5.67 22.00
C THR A 292 2.90 -4.74 21.44
N PRO A 293 2.50 -3.76 20.61
CA PRO A 293 3.47 -2.84 20.04
C PRO A 293 4.16 -2.04 21.17
N PRO A 294 5.46 -1.74 21.02
CA PRO A 294 6.18 -0.91 21.99
C PRO A 294 5.45 0.41 22.24
N ALA A 295 5.51 0.91 23.46
CA ALA A 295 5.09 2.26 23.78
C ALA A 295 5.99 3.27 23.07
N GLY A 296 5.50 4.48 22.85
CA GLY A 296 6.28 5.53 22.19
C GLY A 296 6.64 5.21 20.73
N CYS A 297 7.89 5.45 20.36
CA CYS A 297 8.42 5.12 19.04
C CYS A 297 8.51 3.59 18.87
N ARG A 298 7.79 3.02 17.93
CA ARG A 298 7.76 1.55 17.73
C ARG A 298 9.12 0.96 17.32
N PHE A 299 10.00 1.79 16.77
CA PHE A 299 11.34 1.37 16.37
C PHE A 299 12.38 1.47 17.51
N HIS A 300 12.08 2.12 18.66
CA HIS A 300 13.06 2.36 19.72
C HIS A 300 13.83 1.10 20.18
N PRO A 301 13.24 -0.12 20.26
CA PRO A 301 13.98 -1.29 20.71
C PRO A 301 15.11 -1.72 19.77
N ARG A 302 15.02 -1.32 18.50
CA ARG A 302 16.00 -1.62 17.45
C ARG A 302 16.85 -0.42 17.05
N CYS A 303 16.49 0.78 17.54
CA CYS A 303 17.13 2.02 17.15
C CYS A 303 18.49 2.21 17.85
N PRO A 304 19.59 2.40 17.10
CA PRO A 304 20.89 2.68 17.71
C PRO A 304 20.96 4.07 18.36
N PHE A 305 20.03 4.97 18.02
CA PHE A 305 19.92 6.35 18.51
C PHE A 305 18.76 6.54 19.49
N ALA A 306 18.26 5.45 20.10
CA ALA A 306 17.12 5.53 21.01
C ALA A 306 17.43 6.43 22.21
N MET A 307 16.49 7.33 22.52
CA MET A 307 16.52 8.24 23.66
C MET A 307 15.39 7.85 24.65
N ALA A 308 15.47 8.28 25.89
CA ALA A 308 14.45 8.00 26.91
C ALA A 308 13.02 8.40 26.47
N ILE A 309 12.89 9.52 25.76
CA ILE A 309 11.59 9.97 25.21
C ILE A 309 11.02 9.00 24.19
N CYS A 310 11.87 8.28 23.43
CA CYS A 310 11.43 7.31 22.43
C CYS A 310 10.68 6.12 23.05
N GLU A 311 10.96 5.78 24.30
CA GLU A 311 10.27 4.70 25.03
C GLU A 311 8.89 5.16 25.54
N GLN A 312 8.75 6.43 25.82
CA GLN A 312 7.60 6.98 26.54
C GLN A 312 6.54 7.56 25.59
N GLN A 313 6.98 8.25 24.52
CA GLN A 313 6.12 9.03 23.66
C GLN A 313 6.32 8.71 22.17
N ALA A 314 5.20 8.65 21.42
CA ALA A 314 5.25 8.53 19.98
C ALA A 314 5.84 9.82 19.37
N PRO A 315 6.80 9.72 18.43
CA PRO A 315 7.36 10.90 17.80
C PRO A 315 6.32 11.63 16.96
N PRO A 316 6.36 12.98 16.94
CA PRO A 316 5.57 13.77 16.00
C PRO A 316 6.03 13.56 14.57
N ARG A 317 5.15 13.85 13.60
CA ARG A 317 5.50 13.87 12.18
C ARG A 317 6.11 15.24 11.87
N ILE A 318 7.40 15.28 11.59
CA ILE A 318 8.18 16.49 11.37
C ILE A 318 8.54 16.60 9.90
N GLU A 319 8.27 17.72 9.28
CA GLU A 319 8.76 18.03 7.94
C GLU A 319 10.23 18.42 8.02
N VAL A 320 11.10 17.51 7.55
CA VAL A 320 12.57 17.67 7.61
C VAL A 320 13.14 18.36 6.37
N ALA A 321 12.40 18.29 5.27
CA ALA A 321 12.63 19.04 4.04
C ALA A 321 11.29 19.19 3.29
N SER A 322 11.24 20.03 2.25
CA SER A 322 10.01 20.23 1.48
C SER A 322 9.38 18.93 1.01
N GLY A 323 8.19 18.60 1.52
CA GLY A 323 7.47 17.36 1.22
C GLY A 323 8.11 16.08 1.79
N HIS A 324 9.17 16.18 2.60
CA HIS A 324 9.83 15.06 3.26
C HIS A 324 9.53 15.09 4.76
N VAL A 325 8.78 14.10 5.23
CA VAL A 325 8.29 14.01 6.61
C VAL A 325 8.87 12.77 7.28
N SER A 326 9.39 12.94 8.51
CA SER A 326 9.92 11.85 9.35
C SER A 326 9.25 11.86 10.73
N ALA A 327 8.83 10.70 11.21
CA ALA A 327 8.32 10.52 12.57
C ALA A 327 9.46 10.07 13.49
N CYS A 328 10.37 10.99 13.82
CA CYS A 328 11.56 10.70 14.61
C CYS A 328 11.91 11.85 15.54
N TRP A 329 12.16 11.53 16.82
CA TRP A 329 12.55 12.50 17.84
C TRP A 329 13.93 13.13 17.61
N LEU A 330 14.77 12.57 16.74
CA LEU A 330 16.06 13.18 16.37
C LEU A 330 15.90 14.52 15.67
N HIS A 331 14.76 14.74 15.01
CA HIS A 331 14.46 15.98 14.27
C HIS A 331 13.57 16.94 15.05
N ALA A 332 13.11 16.54 16.25
CA ALA A 332 12.26 17.37 17.09
C ALA A 332 13.05 18.50 17.74
N THR A 333 12.49 19.70 17.75
CA THR A 333 13.01 20.82 18.53
C THR A 333 12.74 20.61 20.02
N ASP A 334 13.41 21.39 20.89
CA ASP A 334 13.16 21.31 22.34
C ASP A 334 11.73 21.71 22.69
N ALA A 335 11.10 22.57 21.90
CA ALA A 335 9.68 22.93 22.03
C ALA A 335 8.76 21.71 21.76
N ASP A 336 9.06 20.89 20.74
CA ASP A 336 8.28 19.69 20.42
C ASP A 336 8.37 18.63 21.52
N ARG A 337 9.49 18.56 22.22
CA ARG A 337 9.72 17.62 23.33
C ARG A 337 8.94 17.99 24.59
N THR A 338 8.52 19.23 24.73
CA THR A 338 7.87 19.75 25.94
C THR A 338 6.35 19.71 25.89
N ILE A 339 5.72 19.66 24.70
CA ILE A 339 4.29 19.92 24.48
C ILE A 339 3.38 18.70 24.70
N GLN A 340 3.90 17.48 24.76
CA GLN A 340 3.03 16.30 24.85
C GLN A 340 3.02 15.66 26.24
N ALA A 341 2.25 16.26 27.15
CA ALA A 341 1.68 15.48 28.26
C ALA A 341 0.65 14.48 27.68
N PRO A 342 0.66 13.21 28.09
CA PRO A 342 -0.22 12.21 27.52
C PRO A 342 -1.68 12.51 27.87
N GLY A 343 -2.46 13.00 26.89
CA GLY A 343 -3.91 12.96 26.97
C GLY A 343 -4.42 11.51 27.02
N PRO A 344 -5.52 11.22 27.73
CA PRO A 344 -6.05 9.87 27.82
C PRO A 344 -6.36 9.34 26.41
N ARG A 345 -5.74 8.24 26.03
CA ARG A 345 -6.02 7.53 24.76
C ARG A 345 -7.50 7.17 24.75
N ALA A 346 -8.28 7.77 23.86
CA ALA A 346 -9.65 7.33 23.62
C ALA A 346 -9.62 5.85 23.22
N ASP A 347 -10.34 5.01 23.99
CA ASP A 347 -10.51 3.60 23.68
C ASP A 347 -11.41 3.47 22.44
N PRO A 348 -10.88 3.06 21.27
CA PRO A 348 -11.66 2.95 20.04
C PRO A 348 -12.82 1.94 20.16
N LEU A 349 -12.73 1.01 21.11
CA LEU A 349 -13.77 0.00 21.36
C LEU A 349 -14.94 0.54 22.20
N ALA A 350 -14.76 1.66 22.90
CA ALA A 350 -15.84 2.29 23.66
C ALA A 350 -16.88 2.94 22.73
N GLN A 351 -16.48 3.43 21.56
CA GLN A 351 -17.41 4.03 20.59
C GLN A 351 -18.24 3.00 19.82
N ALA A 352 -17.76 1.76 19.67
CA ALA A 352 -18.49 0.69 19.01
C ALA A 352 -19.61 0.06 19.89
N ARG A 353 -19.68 0.43 21.16
CA ARG A 353 -20.65 -0.11 22.14
C ARG A 353 -21.88 0.76 22.38
N ARG A 354 -22.13 1.82 21.59
CA ARG A 354 -23.41 2.52 21.70
C ARG A 354 -24.53 1.58 21.27
N PRO A 355 -25.46 1.19 22.18
CA PRO A 355 -26.59 0.37 21.82
C PRO A 355 -27.44 1.14 20.83
N ASN A 356 -27.82 0.46 19.74
CA ASN A 356 -28.75 0.94 18.74
C ASN A 356 -30.08 1.20 19.44
N SER A 357 -30.34 2.41 19.90
CA SER A 357 -31.64 2.81 20.46
C SER A 357 -32.65 2.83 19.32
N ARG A 358 -33.34 1.71 19.13
CA ARG A 358 -34.56 1.65 18.32
C ARG A 358 -35.61 2.57 18.97
N PRO A 359 -36.24 3.47 18.23
CA PRO A 359 -37.37 4.21 18.75
C PRO A 359 -38.52 3.25 19.05
N PRO A 360 -39.33 3.48 20.12
CA PRO A 360 -40.46 2.63 20.46
C PRO A 360 -41.50 2.66 19.34
N ARG A 361 -41.99 1.49 18.98
CA ARG A 361 -43.16 1.35 18.07
C ARG A 361 -44.35 1.99 18.75
N GLY A 362 -44.90 3.02 18.12
CA GLY A 362 -46.18 3.60 18.53
C GLY A 362 -47.29 2.53 18.52
N GLU A 363 -47.95 2.36 19.65
CA GLU A 363 -49.20 1.65 19.73
C GLU A 363 -50.28 2.49 19.07
N ASN A 364 -50.91 1.93 18.03
CA ASN A 364 -52.19 2.45 17.51
C ASN A 364 -53.32 1.85 18.31
N THR A 365 -54.01 2.69 19.01
CA THR A 365 -55.42 2.50 19.40
C THR A 365 -56.35 2.99 18.28
#